data_4fbfb800ebccbc300cf2e16bcea78e68
#
_entry.id   4fbfb800ebccbc300cf2e16bcea78e68
#
_cell.length_a   1.000
_cell.length_b   1.000
_cell.length_c   1.000
_cell.angle_alpha   90.00
_cell.angle_beta   90.00
_cell.angle_gamma   90.00
#
_symmetry.space_group_name_H-M   'P 1'
#
loop_
_entity.id
_entity.type
_entity.pdbx_description
1 polymer ?
#
loop_
_entity_poly.entity_id
_entity_poly.type
_entity_poly.pdbx_seq_one_letter_code
_entity_poly.pdbx_strand_id
1 'polypeptide(L)'
;MKVVTLKDIPNVPMEGAERIEGYTGPVSRSRQTIIQPGDSANYNCSVVNFSQRCTTGWHTHNCDQVLVVTSGSGMVANEHEQREINAGDVVHIKAGERHWHGAKADSTMGHITITAFGSQATHG
;
A
#
# COMPACT_ATOMS: atom_id res chain seq x y z
N MET A 1 -13.64 9.16 -20.03
CA MET A 1 -12.29 8.53 -19.98
C MET A 1 -11.33 9.49 -19.30
N LYS A 2 -10.43 8.97 -18.45
CA LYS A 2 -9.47 9.80 -17.73
C LYS A 2 -8.08 9.17 -17.86
N VAL A 3 -7.07 10.01 -18.08
CA VAL A 3 -5.66 9.61 -18.09
C VAL A 3 -4.96 10.43 -17.02
N VAL A 4 -4.20 9.76 -16.16
CA VAL A 4 -3.40 10.42 -15.14
C VAL A 4 -1.92 10.06 -15.30
N THR A 5 -1.07 11.01 -14.96
CA THR A 5 0.36 10.78 -14.85
C THR A 5 0.71 10.79 -13.37
N LEU A 6 1.25 9.68 -12.85
CA LEU A 6 1.41 9.48 -11.41
C LEU A 6 2.20 10.61 -10.75
N LYS A 7 3.29 11.06 -11.36
CA LYS A 7 4.13 12.13 -10.80
C LYS A 7 3.40 13.47 -10.64
N ASP A 8 2.30 13.67 -11.37
CA ASP A 8 1.54 14.92 -11.35
C ASP A 8 0.38 14.90 -10.35
N ILE A 9 0.10 13.76 -9.73
CA ILE A 9 -0.95 13.64 -8.72
C ILE A 9 -0.40 14.13 -7.38
N PRO A 10 -1.08 15.06 -6.68
CA PRO A 10 -0.64 15.53 -5.38
C PRO A 10 -0.49 14.38 -4.38
N ASN A 11 0.62 14.39 -3.62
CA ASN A 11 0.92 13.40 -2.61
C ASN A 11 0.44 13.92 -1.25
N VAL A 12 -0.56 13.26 -0.67
CA VAL A 12 -1.24 13.71 0.55
C VAL A 12 -0.84 12.81 1.73
N PRO A 13 -0.39 13.38 2.86
CA PRO A 13 -0.06 12.57 4.05
C PRO A 13 -1.22 11.71 4.50
N MET A 14 -0.91 10.48 4.93
CA MET A 14 -1.85 9.51 5.48
C MET A 14 -1.52 9.21 6.94
N GLU A 15 -2.53 8.88 7.70
CA GLU A 15 -2.36 8.29 9.03
C GLU A 15 -2.04 6.79 8.94
N GLY A 16 -1.71 6.18 10.09
CA GLY A 16 -1.50 4.75 10.19
C GLY A 16 -0.14 4.25 9.74
N ALA A 17 0.87 5.13 9.70
CA ALA A 17 2.24 4.71 9.44
C ALA A 17 2.78 3.96 10.66
N GLU A 18 3.24 2.72 10.43
CA GLU A 18 3.86 1.89 11.46
C GLU A 18 5.35 1.73 11.15
N ARG A 19 6.13 1.33 12.15
CA ARG A 19 7.57 1.10 11.99
C ARG A 19 7.86 -0.37 11.84
N ILE A 20 8.90 -0.71 11.08
CA ILE A 20 9.44 -2.06 11.13
C ILE A 20 9.95 -2.34 12.56
N GLU A 21 9.93 -3.61 12.94
CA GLU A 21 10.36 -4.04 14.26
C GLU A 21 11.76 -3.55 14.59
N GLY A 22 11.92 -2.99 15.80
CA GLY A 22 13.21 -2.50 16.31
C GLY A 22 13.57 -1.07 15.92
N TYR A 23 12.84 -0.44 15.00
CA TYR A 23 13.09 0.94 14.63
C TYR A 23 12.24 1.89 15.47
N THR A 24 12.86 2.97 15.99
CA THR A 24 12.18 3.96 16.84
C THR A 24 12.12 5.35 16.21
N GLY A 25 12.71 5.52 15.02
CA GLY A 25 12.75 6.80 14.31
C GLY A 25 11.43 7.16 13.63
N PRO A 26 11.37 8.34 13.01
CA PRO A 26 10.16 8.79 12.32
C PRO A 26 9.91 7.99 11.05
N VAL A 27 8.63 7.74 10.77
CA VAL A 27 8.16 7.14 9.53
C VAL A 27 6.93 7.89 9.04
N SER A 28 6.69 7.84 7.75
CA SER A 28 5.52 8.46 7.14
C SER A 28 5.06 7.69 5.92
N ARG A 29 3.78 7.81 5.61
CA ARG A 29 3.23 7.37 4.33
C ARG A 29 2.27 8.41 3.78
N SER A 30 2.06 8.35 2.49
CA SER A 30 1.26 9.33 1.77
C SER A 30 0.50 8.65 0.62
N ARG A 31 -0.50 9.35 0.11
CA ARG A 31 -1.38 8.81 -0.93
C ARG A 31 -1.47 9.76 -2.11
N GLN A 32 -1.46 9.17 -3.30
CA GLN A 32 -1.82 9.83 -4.55
C GLN A 32 -3.07 9.13 -5.09
N THR A 33 -4.22 9.78 -5.03
CA THR A 33 -5.49 9.18 -5.43
C THR A 33 -5.62 9.15 -6.94
N ILE A 34 -5.74 7.95 -7.52
CA ILE A 34 -5.91 7.75 -8.98
C ILE A 34 -7.38 7.83 -9.35
N ILE A 35 -8.23 7.08 -8.66
CA ILE A 35 -9.68 7.11 -8.83
C ILE A 35 -10.27 7.77 -7.60
N GLN A 36 -10.94 8.91 -7.79
CA GLN A 36 -11.59 9.62 -6.69
C GLN A 36 -12.77 8.81 -6.15
N PRO A 37 -13.07 8.89 -4.84
CA PRO A 37 -14.24 8.22 -4.29
C PRO A 37 -15.51 8.61 -5.05
N GLY A 38 -16.26 7.59 -5.48
CA GLY A 38 -17.50 7.78 -6.23
C GLY A 38 -17.35 7.83 -7.75
N ASP A 39 -16.14 7.92 -8.28
CA ASP A 39 -15.92 7.95 -9.74
C ASP A 39 -15.98 6.55 -10.37
N SER A 40 -15.77 5.51 -9.58
CA SER A 40 -15.87 4.13 -10.06
C SER A 40 -17.00 3.40 -9.37
N ALA A 41 -17.72 2.59 -10.12
CA ALA A 41 -18.74 1.70 -9.57
C ALA A 41 -18.12 0.49 -8.85
N ASN A 42 -16.85 0.17 -9.13
CA ASN A 42 -16.26 -1.11 -8.74
C ASN A 42 -14.99 -1.00 -7.91
N TYR A 43 -14.18 0.05 -8.09
CA TYR A 43 -12.79 0.06 -7.58
C TYR A 43 -12.45 1.31 -6.79
N ASN A 44 -11.60 1.10 -5.77
CA ASN A 44 -10.73 2.13 -5.23
C ASN A 44 -9.35 1.95 -5.86
N CYS A 45 -8.66 3.04 -6.17
CA CYS A 45 -7.33 2.95 -6.75
C CYS A 45 -6.49 4.18 -6.36
N SER A 46 -5.36 3.93 -5.73
CA SER A 46 -4.42 4.97 -5.29
C SER A 46 -3.01 4.44 -5.33
N VAL A 47 -2.03 5.36 -5.39
CA VAL A 47 -0.65 5.04 -5.02
C VAL A 47 -0.49 5.31 -3.54
N VAL A 48 0.15 4.39 -2.83
CA VAL A 48 0.61 4.61 -1.45
C VAL A 48 2.12 4.62 -1.46
N ASN A 49 2.72 5.68 -0.90
CA ASN A 49 4.15 5.87 -0.81
C ASN A 49 4.60 5.75 0.63
N PHE A 50 5.64 4.97 0.86
CA PHE A 50 6.19 4.68 2.19
C PHE A 50 7.59 5.26 2.32
N SER A 51 7.87 5.96 3.42
CA SER A 51 9.23 6.30 3.79
C SER A 51 10.01 5.03 4.17
N GLN A 52 11.33 5.10 4.18
CA GLN A 52 12.14 3.98 4.65
C GLN A 52 11.66 3.51 6.02
N ARG A 53 11.60 2.19 6.24
CA ARG A 53 11.20 1.55 7.50
C ARG A 53 9.73 1.76 7.89
N CYS A 54 8.90 2.24 6.97
CA CYS A 54 7.47 2.42 7.20
C CYS A 54 6.68 1.24 6.65
N THR A 55 5.74 0.74 7.43
CA THR A 55 4.81 -0.32 7.02
C THR A 55 3.37 0.09 7.35
N THR A 56 2.43 -0.72 6.88
CA THR A 56 1.02 -0.58 7.22
C THR A 56 0.67 -1.12 8.61
N GLY A 57 1.55 -1.98 9.18
CA GLY A 57 1.14 -2.86 10.26
C GLY A 57 0.19 -3.96 9.80
N TRP A 58 -0.10 -4.92 10.68
CA TRP A 58 -0.99 -6.03 10.39
C TRP A 58 -2.43 -5.57 10.17
N HIS A 59 -3.07 -6.08 9.11
CA HIS A 59 -4.46 -5.79 8.81
C HIS A 59 -5.07 -6.84 7.89
N THR A 60 -6.41 -6.80 7.77
CA THR A 60 -7.18 -7.60 6.81
C THR A 60 -8.12 -6.70 6.04
N HIS A 61 -8.48 -7.11 4.84
CA HIS A 61 -9.56 -6.49 4.06
C HIS A 61 -10.69 -7.48 3.85
N ASN A 62 -11.89 -6.98 3.70
CA ASN A 62 -13.06 -7.81 3.35
C ASN A 62 -13.19 -8.04 1.83
N CYS A 63 -12.19 -7.69 1.06
CA CYS A 63 -12.10 -7.92 -0.39
C CYS A 63 -10.65 -8.26 -0.76
N ASP A 64 -10.46 -8.73 -1.98
CA ASP A 64 -9.11 -8.91 -2.53
C ASP A 64 -8.42 -7.57 -2.70
N GLN A 65 -7.10 -7.57 -2.55
CA GLN A 65 -6.26 -6.41 -2.80
C GLN A 65 -5.19 -6.77 -3.83
N VAL A 66 -4.97 -5.88 -4.79
CA VAL A 66 -3.85 -5.98 -5.72
C VAL A 66 -2.90 -4.83 -5.46
N LEU A 67 -1.61 -5.14 -5.32
CA LEU A 67 -0.53 -4.17 -5.21
C LEU A 67 0.33 -4.25 -6.46
N VAL A 68 0.60 -3.10 -7.07
CA VAL A 68 1.54 -2.98 -8.18
C VAL A 68 2.66 -2.05 -7.74
N VAL A 69 3.85 -2.60 -7.51
CA VAL A 69 4.99 -1.80 -7.06
C VAL A 69 5.48 -0.92 -8.20
N THR A 70 5.49 0.39 -7.98
CA THR A 70 5.85 1.40 -8.99
C THR A 70 7.21 2.01 -8.76
N SER A 71 7.72 1.98 -7.54
CA SER A 71 9.04 2.55 -7.22
C SER A 71 9.64 1.90 -5.98
N GLY A 72 10.96 1.84 -5.95
CA GLY A 72 11.71 1.38 -4.79
C GLY A 72 11.57 -0.11 -4.50
N SER A 73 11.81 -0.46 -3.26
CA SER A 73 11.78 -1.85 -2.76
C SER A 73 11.11 -1.91 -1.40
N GLY A 74 10.39 -2.99 -1.18
CA GLY A 74 9.69 -3.21 0.08
C GLY A 74 9.52 -4.67 0.41
N MET A 75 8.61 -4.90 1.35
CA MET A 75 8.27 -6.23 1.84
C MET A 75 6.75 -6.39 1.86
N VAL A 76 6.29 -7.61 1.67
CA VAL A 76 4.93 -8.03 1.95
C VAL A 76 5.00 -9.31 2.78
N ALA A 77 4.14 -9.42 3.77
CA ALA A 77 4.12 -10.57 4.66
C ALA A 77 2.69 -10.97 5.01
N ASN A 78 2.48 -12.27 5.16
CA ASN A 78 1.32 -12.84 5.81
C ASN A 78 1.78 -13.67 7.02
N GLU A 79 0.90 -14.49 7.59
CA GLU A 79 1.23 -15.28 8.77
C GLU A 79 2.19 -16.46 8.48
N HIS A 80 2.47 -16.74 7.21
CA HIS A 80 3.27 -17.89 6.79
C HIS A 80 4.57 -17.52 6.12
N GLU A 81 4.65 -16.35 5.46
CA GLU A 81 5.83 -15.97 4.70
C GLU A 81 6.02 -14.45 4.66
N GLN A 82 7.24 -14.06 4.37
CA GLN A 82 7.62 -12.67 4.14
C GLN A 82 8.48 -12.63 2.88
N ARG A 83 8.12 -11.74 1.94
CA ARG A 83 8.78 -11.66 0.64
C ARG A 83 9.18 -10.22 0.33
N GLU A 84 10.35 -10.07 -0.29
CA GLU A 84 10.77 -8.81 -0.87
C GLU A 84 9.99 -8.55 -2.16
N ILE A 85 9.59 -7.29 -2.36
CA ILE A 85 8.92 -6.82 -3.57
C ILE A 85 9.66 -5.59 -4.12
N ASN A 86 9.75 -5.51 -5.43
CA ASN A 86 10.49 -4.47 -6.15
C ASN A 86 9.63 -3.86 -7.24
N ALA A 87 10.01 -2.69 -7.74
CA ALA A 87 9.31 -2.05 -8.86
C ALA A 87 9.07 -3.05 -10.01
N GLY A 88 7.83 -3.16 -10.46
CA GLY A 88 7.40 -4.12 -11.47
C GLY A 88 6.77 -5.40 -10.92
N ASP A 89 6.87 -5.64 -9.60
CA ASP A 89 6.20 -6.78 -8.98
C ASP A 89 4.72 -6.48 -8.72
N VAL A 90 3.91 -7.51 -8.85
CA VAL A 90 2.47 -7.46 -8.56
C VAL A 90 2.14 -8.47 -7.48
N VAL A 91 1.41 -8.02 -6.46
CA VAL A 91 1.00 -8.86 -5.33
C VAL A 91 -0.52 -8.99 -5.33
N HIS A 92 -1.02 -10.21 -5.20
CA HIS A 92 -2.44 -10.48 -4.99
C HIS A 92 -2.64 -10.98 -3.56
N ILE A 93 -3.41 -10.24 -2.78
CA ILE A 93 -3.75 -10.58 -1.40
C ILE A 93 -5.24 -10.90 -1.37
N LYS A 94 -5.57 -12.09 -0.87
CA LYS A 94 -6.96 -12.54 -0.83
C LYS A 94 -7.76 -11.85 0.27
N ALA A 95 -9.05 -11.73 0.06
CA ALA A 95 -9.97 -11.27 1.10
C ALA A 95 -9.78 -12.09 2.38
N GLY A 96 -9.68 -11.40 3.52
CA GLY A 96 -9.49 -12.03 4.82
C GLY A 96 -8.06 -12.48 5.14
N GLU A 97 -7.12 -12.35 4.22
CA GLU A 97 -5.72 -12.70 4.47
C GLU A 97 -5.07 -11.63 5.34
N ARG A 98 -4.65 -12.02 6.55
CA ARG A 98 -3.96 -11.11 7.47
C ARG A 98 -2.55 -10.87 6.97
N HIS A 99 -2.19 -9.61 6.77
CA HIS A 99 -0.95 -9.25 6.10
C HIS A 99 -0.47 -7.85 6.51
N TRP A 100 0.76 -7.54 6.14
CA TRP A 100 1.28 -6.19 6.12
C TRP A 100 2.20 -5.99 4.90
N HIS A 101 2.38 -4.76 4.51
CA HIS A 101 3.35 -4.38 3.48
C HIS A 101 3.97 -3.02 3.82
N GLY A 102 5.11 -2.74 3.22
CA GLY A 102 5.81 -1.48 3.46
C GLY A 102 7.20 -1.45 2.85
N ALA A 103 7.91 -0.37 3.13
CA ALA A 103 9.25 -0.12 2.62
C ALA A 103 10.30 -0.90 3.41
N LYS A 104 11.39 -1.24 2.76
CA LYS A 104 12.56 -1.82 3.40
C LYS A 104 13.30 -0.79 4.24
N ALA A 105 14.27 -1.26 5.03
CA ALA A 105 15.09 -0.39 5.88
C ALA A 105 15.95 0.59 5.08
N ASP A 106 16.35 0.21 3.87
CA ASP A 106 17.29 0.96 3.03
C ASP A 106 16.66 1.50 1.74
N SER A 107 15.33 1.49 1.63
CA SER A 107 14.63 1.98 0.45
C SER A 107 13.27 2.56 0.82
N THR A 108 12.84 3.58 0.07
CA THR A 108 11.43 3.95 0.01
C THR A 108 10.71 2.98 -0.90
N MET A 109 9.38 2.94 -0.83
CA MET A 109 8.56 2.14 -1.75
C MET A 109 7.26 2.86 -2.07
N GLY A 110 6.86 2.78 -3.33
CA GLY A 110 5.52 3.18 -3.78
C GLY A 110 4.83 2.02 -4.48
N HIS A 111 3.54 1.86 -4.22
CA HIS A 111 2.73 0.89 -4.97
C HIS A 111 1.34 1.43 -5.25
N ILE A 112 0.79 1.04 -6.40
CA ILE A 112 -0.65 1.20 -6.65
C ILE A 112 -1.36 0.15 -5.80
N THR A 113 -2.45 0.55 -5.15
CA THR A 113 -3.35 -0.36 -4.46
C THR A 113 -4.72 -0.32 -5.12
N ILE A 114 -5.28 -1.50 -5.38
CA ILE A 114 -6.60 -1.66 -5.98
C ILE A 114 -7.42 -2.53 -5.04
N THR A 115 -8.58 -2.01 -4.60
CA THR A 115 -9.54 -2.73 -3.78
C THR A 115 -10.95 -2.50 -4.32
N ALA A 116 -11.92 -3.26 -3.84
CA ALA A 116 -13.32 -3.06 -4.21
C ALA A 116 -13.87 -1.78 -3.58
N PHE A 117 -14.73 -1.08 -4.30
CA PHE A 117 -15.47 0.05 -3.76
C PHE A 117 -16.27 -0.39 -2.53
N GLY A 118 -16.21 0.41 -1.46
CA GLY A 118 -16.86 0.08 -0.20
C GLY A 118 -16.13 -0.95 0.66
N SER A 119 -14.93 -1.37 0.26
CA SER A 119 -14.11 -2.29 1.07
C SER A 119 -13.73 -1.66 2.41
N GLN A 120 -13.57 -2.53 3.41
CA GLN A 120 -13.18 -2.12 4.77
C GLN A 120 -11.97 -2.90 5.23
N ALA A 121 -11.08 -2.22 5.96
CA ALA A 121 -9.91 -2.81 6.58
C ALA A 121 -10.13 -2.94 8.08
N THR A 122 -9.61 -4.04 8.64
CA THR A 122 -9.56 -4.26 10.09
C THR A 122 -8.09 -4.37 10.50
N HIS A 123 -7.66 -3.52 11.45
CA HIS A 123 -6.28 -3.46 11.92
C HIS A 123 -6.05 -4.41 13.09
N GLY A 124 -4.85 -4.98 13.13
CA GLY A 124 -4.44 -5.94 14.17
C GLY A 124 -4.27 -7.38 13.66
#